data_a7315e124a36f66a191a65ea70732404
#
_entry.id   a7315e124a36f66a191a65ea70732404
#
_cell.length_a   1.000
_cell.length_b   1.000
_cell.length_c   1.000
_cell.angle_alpha   90.00
_cell.angle_beta   90.00
_cell.angle_gamma   90.00
#
_symmetry.space_group_name_H-M   'P 1'
#
loop_
_entity.id
_entity.type
_entity.pdbx_description
1 polymer ?
#
loop_
_entity_poly.entity_id
_entity_poly.type
_entity_poly.pdbx_seq_one_letter_code
_entity_poly.pdbx_strand_id
1 'polypeptide(L)'
;MQTDAVVLDVDGVLVDVADSYRRAVVESVDRVYGRTVPVEALQAFKDAGGFNNDWELTYAVALYVLAQREGLKIPTEEFAAHVAERGGGLDAAQSVVADMPSISQARVRDKWDRDRLREVFQALYLGSDRYRDFEGGDPPFETEGFIHDEPVILTEETAANLTDRFDVGVLTGRPSAEADVALDRVGLDVSDEHRFTMDDWEEGKPHPSALMTLAERFEAETVTFVGDTLDDIRTATNAAEADPSRSYHGVGVLTGGLTGEEGRKKYEAAGAAAVADSVNDLPALLE
;
A
#
# COMPACT_ATOMS: atom_id res chain seq x y z
N MET A 1 -21.10 13.79 11.09
CA MET A 1 -21.23 12.33 11.33
C MET A 1 -20.69 12.07 12.72
N GLN A 2 -21.48 11.46 13.62
CA GLN A 2 -21.03 11.18 15.00
C GLN A 2 -20.01 10.06 15.01
N THR A 3 -18.97 10.20 15.81
CA THR A 3 -17.96 9.16 16.06
C THR A 3 -17.30 9.34 17.42
N ASP A 4 -16.91 8.26 18.07
CA ASP A 4 -16.15 8.28 19.33
C ASP A 4 -14.65 8.12 19.03
N ALA A 5 -14.32 7.29 18.05
CA ALA A 5 -12.94 7.03 17.65
C ALA A 5 -12.75 7.16 16.12
N VAL A 6 -11.57 7.60 15.73
CA VAL A 6 -11.12 7.72 14.32
C VAL A 6 -9.92 6.81 14.12
N VAL A 7 -10.04 5.85 13.20
CA VAL A 7 -8.93 5.00 12.80
C VAL A 7 -8.48 5.45 11.41
N LEU A 8 -7.18 5.63 11.22
CA LEU A 8 -6.58 6.14 9.99
C LEU A 8 -5.72 5.07 9.33
N ASP A 9 -5.84 4.89 8.01
CA ASP A 9 -4.76 4.25 7.25
C ASP A 9 -3.58 5.22 7.11
N VAL A 10 -2.44 4.74 6.66
CA VAL A 10 -1.21 5.53 6.47
C VAL A 10 -1.05 5.96 5.03
N ASP A 11 -0.98 5.00 4.11
CA ASP A 11 -0.72 5.23 2.69
C ASP A 11 -1.90 5.93 2.02
N GLY A 12 -1.63 7.01 1.28
CA GLY A 12 -2.66 7.81 0.63
C GLY A 12 -3.58 8.57 1.58
N VAL A 13 -3.42 8.44 2.90
CA VAL A 13 -4.18 9.14 3.95
C VAL A 13 -3.28 10.12 4.72
N LEU A 14 -2.23 9.61 5.34
CA LEU A 14 -1.28 10.41 6.12
C LEU A 14 -0.12 10.93 5.27
N VAL A 15 0.38 10.07 4.37
CA VAL A 15 1.49 10.35 3.45
C VAL A 15 1.16 9.88 2.04
N ASP A 16 1.70 10.56 1.03
CA ASP A 16 1.59 10.17 -0.38
C ASP A 16 2.75 9.26 -0.76
N VAL A 17 2.44 8.02 -1.05
CA VAL A 17 3.41 6.96 -1.38
C VAL A 17 3.52 6.67 -2.88
N ALA A 18 2.75 7.37 -3.71
CA ALA A 18 2.62 7.03 -5.12
C ALA A 18 3.96 7.09 -5.88
N ASP A 19 4.85 8.01 -5.52
CA ASP A 19 6.16 8.17 -6.15
C ASP A 19 7.24 7.27 -5.52
N SER A 20 7.30 7.16 -4.20
CA SER A 20 8.33 6.41 -3.46
C SER A 20 8.38 4.94 -3.87
N TYR A 21 7.24 4.25 -3.84
CA TYR A 21 7.15 2.84 -4.25
C TYR A 21 7.41 2.65 -5.75
N ARG A 22 6.87 3.53 -6.61
CA ARG A 22 7.12 3.43 -8.06
C ARG A 22 8.60 3.60 -8.39
N ARG A 23 9.28 4.53 -7.74
CA ARG A 23 10.74 4.73 -7.88
C ARG A 23 11.49 3.49 -7.39
N ALA A 24 11.13 2.96 -6.22
CA ALA A 24 11.77 1.77 -5.67
C ALA A 24 11.64 0.57 -6.61
N VAL A 25 10.47 0.32 -7.21
CA VAL A 25 10.27 -0.74 -8.22
C VAL A 25 11.20 -0.55 -9.41
N VAL A 26 11.15 0.62 -10.06
CA VAL A 26 11.89 0.88 -11.30
C VAL A 26 13.39 0.87 -11.07
N GLU A 27 13.87 1.56 -10.04
CA GLU A 27 15.29 1.66 -9.74
C GLU A 27 15.89 0.34 -9.24
N SER A 28 15.12 -0.49 -8.53
CA SER A 28 15.57 -1.83 -8.13
C SER A 28 15.86 -2.71 -9.34
N VAL A 29 14.93 -2.74 -10.28
CA VAL A 29 15.10 -3.55 -11.50
C VAL A 29 16.25 -3.02 -12.35
N ASP A 30 16.40 -1.69 -12.45
CA ASP A 30 17.52 -1.09 -13.20
C ASP A 30 18.86 -1.41 -12.54
N ARG A 31 18.98 -1.29 -11.23
CA ARG A 31 20.24 -1.58 -10.49
C ARG A 31 20.65 -3.04 -10.59
N VAL A 32 19.69 -3.96 -10.53
CA VAL A 32 20.00 -5.41 -10.58
C VAL A 32 20.28 -5.86 -12.00
N TYR A 33 19.56 -5.33 -12.98
CA TYR A 33 19.64 -5.81 -14.37
C TYR A 33 20.19 -4.80 -15.36
N GLY A 34 20.46 -3.52 -14.97
CA GLY A 34 20.95 -2.47 -15.86
C GLY A 34 19.95 -2.07 -16.96
N ARG A 35 18.69 -2.36 -16.75
CA ARG A 35 17.55 -1.98 -17.59
C ARG A 35 16.24 -2.19 -16.83
N THR A 36 15.30 -1.29 -17.05
CA THR A 36 13.96 -1.36 -16.46
C THR A 36 12.89 -0.87 -17.45
N VAL A 37 11.66 -0.72 -16.98
CA VAL A 37 10.55 -0.09 -17.67
C VAL A 37 10.45 1.40 -17.29
N PRO A 38 9.85 2.27 -18.12
CA PRO A 38 9.48 3.62 -17.69
C PRO A 38 8.51 3.58 -16.49
N VAL A 39 8.58 4.57 -15.58
CA VAL A 39 7.74 4.61 -14.38
C VAL A 39 6.24 4.63 -14.72
N GLU A 40 5.87 5.28 -15.81
CA GLU A 40 4.48 5.35 -16.30
C GLU A 40 3.94 3.97 -16.71
N ALA A 41 4.80 3.06 -17.15
CA ALA A 41 4.42 1.71 -17.54
C ALA A 41 4.01 0.82 -16.34
N LEU A 42 4.37 1.21 -15.10
CA LEU A 42 3.93 0.51 -13.89
C LEU A 42 2.41 0.54 -13.72
N GLN A 43 1.74 1.58 -14.24
CA GLN A 43 0.30 1.66 -14.15
C GLN A 43 -0.39 0.48 -14.83
N ALA A 44 0.11 0.02 -15.98
CA ALA A 44 -0.42 -1.14 -16.67
C ALA A 44 -0.33 -2.43 -15.82
N PHE A 45 0.76 -2.61 -15.06
CA PHE A 45 0.86 -3.74 -14.12
C PHE A 45 -0.12 -3.59 -12.95
N LYS A 46 -0.26 -2.39 -12.38
CA LYS A 46 -1.23 -2.15 -11.29
C LYS A 46 -2.66 -2.38 -11.76
N ASP A 47 -3.00 -1.97 -12.97
CA ASP A 47 -4.32 -2.19 -13.58
C ASP A 47 -4.59 -3.68 -13.87
N ALA A 48 -3.55 -4.49 -14.11
CA ALA A 48 -3.70 -5.93 -14.25
C ALA A 48 -4.14 -6.61 -12.94
N GLY A 49 -3.90 -5.98 -11.79
CA GLY A 49 -4.30 -6.43 -10.47
C GLY A 49 -3.57 -7.66 -9.96
N GLY A 50 -3.94 -8.12 -8.77
CA GLY A 50 -3.47 -9.38 -8.19
C GLY A 50 -2.05 -9.36 -7.61
N PHE A 51 -1.39 -8.20 -7.52
CA PHE A 51 -0.13 -8.05 -6.80
C PHE A 51 -0.42 -7.69 -5.34
N ASN A 52 0.00 -8.55 -4.41
CA ASN A 52 -0.28 -8.39 -2.98
C ASN A 52 0.56 -7.28 -2.33
N ASN A 53 1.71 -6.95 -2.94
CA ASN A 53 2.64 -5.94 -2.45
C ASN A 53 3.58 -5.47 -3.58
N ASP A 54 4.34 -4.40 -3.33
CA ASP A 54 5.26 -3.83 -4.30
C ASP A 54 6.49 -4.70 -4.60
N TRP A 55 6.83 -5.66 -3.75
CA TRP A 55 7.88 -6.66 -4.06
C TRP A 55 7.41 -7.60 -5.18
N GLU A 56 6.17 -8.11 -5.11
CA GLU A 56 5.62 -8.93 -6.20
C GLU A 56 5.56 -8.15 -7.52
N LEU A 57 5.18 -6.88 -7.47
CA LEU A 57 5.21 -5.98 -8.61
C LEU A 57 6.65 -5.84 -9.17
N THR A 58 7.63 -5.64 -8.29
CA THR A 58 9.05 -5.56 -8.66
C THR A 58 9.53 -6.85 -9.34
N TYR A 59 9.15 -8.00 -8.79
CA TYR A 59 9.49 -9.30 -9.37
C TYR A 59 8.86 -9.51 -10.75
N ALA A 60 7.61 -9.07 -10.95
CA ALA A 60 6.95 -9.17 -12.25
C ALA A 60 7.56 -8.23 -13.30
N VAL A 61 7.92 -7.01 -12.93
CA VAL A 61 8.64 -6.07 -13.79
C VAL A 61 10.01 -6.63 -14.19
N ALA A 62 10.75 -7.17 -13.23
CA ALA A 62 12.04 -7.81 -13.51
C ALA A 62 11.90 -9.04 -14.43
N LEU A 63 10.88 -9.85 -14.20
CA LEU A 63 10.55 -11.02 -15.02
C LEU A 63 10.29 -10.60 -16.47
N TYR A 64 9.50 -9.54 -16.70
CA TYR A 64 9.25 -8.97 -18.02
C TYR A 64 10.53 -8.48 -18.68
N VAL A 65 11.36 -7.72 -17.97
CA VAL A 65 12.65 -7.21 -18.49
C VAL A 65 13.58 -8.36 -18.91
N LEU A 66 13.66 -9.41 -18.12
CA LEU A 66 14.44 -10.61 -18.44
C LEU A 66 13.85 -11.36 -19.62
N ALA A 67 12.52 -11.50 -19.69
CA ALA A 67 11.84 -12.14 -20.82
C ALA A 67 12.08 -11.39 -22.13
N GLN A 68 12.05 -10.05 -22.12
CA GLN A 68 12.42 -9.24 -23.29
C GLN A 68 13.85 -9.52 -23.78
N ARG A 69 14.81 -9.68 -22.87
CA ARG A 69 16.21 -10.04 -23.24
C ARG A 69 16.32 -11.41 -23.89
N GLU A 70 15.48 -12.34 -23.48
CA GLU A 70 15.47 -13.70 -24.00
C GLU A 70 14.48 -13.88 -25.18
N GLY A 71 13.99 -12.75 -25.75
CA GLY A 71 13.28 -12.74 -27.02
C GLY A 71 11.77 -12.49 -26.98
N LEU A 72 11.20 -12.16 -25.83
CA LEU A 72 9.81 -11.67 -25.73
C LEU A 72 9.71 -10.30 -26.43
N LYS A 73 8.84 -10.17 -27.44
CA LYS A 73 8.74 -8.97 -28.29
C LYS A 73 7.38 -8.28 -28.19
N ILE A 74 6.77 -8.32 -27.01
CA ILE A 74 5.51 -7.60 -26.75
C ILE A 74 5.77 -6.36 -25.89
N PRO A 75 5.02 -5.26 -26.10
CA PRO A 75 5.07 -4.08 -25.23
C PRO A 75 4.66 -4.37 -23.79
N THR A 76 4.99 -3.48 -22.88
CA THR A 76 4.63 -3.60 -21.44
C THR A 76 3.13 -3.70 -21.23
N GLU A 77 2.35 -2.89 -21.95
CA GLU A 77 0.88 -2.86 -21.88
C GLU A 77 0.27 -4.19 -22.33
N GLU A 78 0.82 -4.81 -23.38
CA GLU A 78 0.36 -6.12 -23.85
C GLU A 78 0.74 -7.23 -22.89
N PHE A 79 1.93 -7.18 -22.30
CA PHE A 79 2.32 -8.11 -21.24
C PHE A 79 1.39 -8.01 -20.04
N ALA A 80 1.12 -6.79 -19.56
CA ALA A 80 0.21 -6.54 -18.44
C ALA A 80 -1.24 -6.99 -18.76
N ALA A 81 -1.72 -6.80 -19.99
CA ALA A 81 -3.03 -7.30 -20.42
C ALA A 81 -3.09 -8.84 -20.34
N HIS A 82 -2.05 -9.54 -20.79
CA HIS A 82 -1.97 -11.00 -20.67
C HIS A 82 -1.88 -11.47 -19.20
N VAL A 83 -1.27 -10.69 -18.32
CA VAL A 83 -1.28 -10.95 -16.87
C VAL A 83 -2.70 -10.82 -16.33
N ALA A 84 -3.42 -9.75 -16.68
CA ALA A 84 -4.82 -9.53 -16.28
C ALA A 84 -5.75 -10.65 -16.74
N GLU A 85 -5.64 -11.07 -18.02
CA GLU A 85 -6.43 -12.19 -18.61
C GLU A 85 -6.24 -13.52 -17.86
N ARG A 86 -5.11 -13.68 -17.15
CA ARG A 86 -4.76 -14.89 -16.37
C ARG A 86 -5.03 -14.75 -14.88
N GLY A 87 -5.73 -13.70 -14.47
CA GLY A 87 -6.14 -13.48 -13.09
C GLY A 87 -5.26 -12.52 -12.30
N GLY A 88 -4.27 -11.90 -12.93
CA GLY A 88 -3.39 -10.93 -12.29
C GLY A 88 -2.27 -11.55 -11.44
N GLY A 89 -1.42 -10.67 -10.89
CA GLY A 89 -0.39 -11.04 -9.94
C GLY A 89 0.84 -11.74 -10.51
N LEU A 90 1.72 -12.13 -9.60
CA LEU A 90 3.02 -12.69 -9.94
C LEU A 90 2.92 -14.07 -10.65
N ASP A 91 1.99 -14.90 -10.24
CA ASP A 91 1.79 -16.23 -10.84
C ASP A 91 1.29 -16.12 -12.30
N ALA A 92 0.39 -15.17 -12.56
CA ALA A 92 -0.05 -14.88 -13.92
C ALA A 92 1.10 -14.35 -14.78
N ALA A 93 1.95 -13.46 -14.26
CA ALA A 93 3.15 -12.98 -14.95
C ALA A 93 4.12 -14.14 -15.30
N GLN A 94 4.35 -15.06 -14.37
CA GLN A 94 5.15 -16.28 -14.63
C GLN A 94 4.50 -17.16 -15.70
N SER A 95 3.18 -17.29 -15.69
CA SER A 95 2.42 -18.05 -16.69
C SER A 95 2.56 -17.44 -18.11
N VAL A 96 2.62 -16.11 -18.24
CA VAL A 96 2.88 -15.46 -19.54
C VAL A 96 4.29 -15.83 -20.06
N VAL A 97 5.29 -15.80 -19.18
CA VAL A 97 6.67 -16.18 -19.56
C VAL A 97 6.78 -17.67 -19.87
N ALA A 98 5.94 -18.51 -19.30
CA ALA A 98 5.90 -19.94 -19.60
C ALA A 98 5.46 -20.28 -21.03
N ASP A 99 4.86 -19.34 -21.78
CA ASP A 99 4.57 -19.53 -23.22
C ASP A 99 5.80 -19.34 -24.13
N MET A 100 6.90 -18.86 -23.60
CA MET A 100 8.16 -18.69 -24.36
C MET A 100 8.82 -20.07 -24.64
N PRO A 101 9.75 -20.15 -25.60
CA PRO A 101 10.56 -21.35 -25.80
C PRO A 101 11.26 -21.80 -24.50
N SER A 102 11.29 -23.11 -24.23
CA SER A 102 11.83 -23.69 -22.99
C SER A 102 13.26 -23.21 -22.64
N ILE A 103 14.10 -22.98 -23.66
CA ILE A 103 15.46 -22.45 -23.46
C ILE A 103 15.41 -21.02 -22.93
N SER A 104 14.55 -20.16 -23.47
CA SER A 104 14.35 -18.79 -22.99
C SER A 104 13.80 -18.77 -21.58
N GLN A 105 12.79 -19.60 -21.29
CA GLN A 105 12.25 -19.75 -19.92
C GLN A 105 13.34 -20.12 -18.90
N ALA A 106 14.19 -21.11 -19.25
CA ALA A 106 15.27 -21.55 -18.37
C ALA A 106 16.26 -20.40 -18.07
N ARG A 107 16.62 -19.61 -19.11
CA ARG A 107 17.54 -18.47 -18.95
C ARG A 107 16.92 -17.33 -18.16
N VAL A 108 15.63 -17.06 -18.32
CA VAL A 108 14.90 -16.07 -17.50
C VAL A 108 14.94 -16.50 -16.05
N ARG A 109 14.56 -17.75 -15.77
CA ARG A 109 14.50 -18.29 -14.39
C ARG A 109 15.88 -18.31 -13.72
N ASP A 110 16.93 -18.66 -14.44
CA ASP A 110 18.30 -18.69 -13.93
C ASP A 110 18.82 -17.30 -13.49
N LYS A 111 18.35 -16.24 -14.14
CA LYS A 111 18.75 -14.86 -13.86
C LYS A 111 17.81 -14.11 -12.91
N TRP A 112 16.62 -14.66 -12.67
CA TRP A 112 15.58 -13.99 -11.88
C TRP A 112 15.83 -14.16 -10.39
N ASP A 113 16.56 -13.22 -9.82
CA ASP A 113 16.99 -13.20 -8.43
C ASP A 113 16.05 -12.32 -7.59
N ARG A 114 15.06 -12.95 -6.96
CA ARG A 114 14.05 -12.28 -6.15
C ARG A 114 14.61 -11.75 -4.84
N ASP A 115 15.54 -12.48 -4.23
CA ASP A 115 16.16 -12.10 -2.95
C ASP A 115 16.98 -10.83 -3.17
N ARG A 116 17.78 -10.79 -4.23
CA ARG A 116 18.56 -9.61 -4.58
C ARG A 116 17.69 -8.40 -4.93
N LEU A 117 16.57 -8.60 -5.64
CA LEU A 117 15.61 -7.54 -5.94
C LEU A 117 15.01 -6.96 -4.67
N ARG A 118 14.62 -7.81 -3.70
CA ARG A 118 14.08 -7.38 -2.41
C ARG A 118 15.11 -6.59 -1.60
N GLU A 119 16.34 -7.08 -1.48
CA GLU A 119 17.42 -6.35 -0.81
C GLU A 119 17.62 -4.95 -1.39
N VAL A 120 17.68 -4.84 -2.73
CA VAL A 120 17.87 -3.56 -3.41
C VAL A 120 16.66 -2.65 -3.25
N PHE A 121 15.44 -3.19 -3.32
CA PHE A 121 14.19 -2.46 -3.09
C PHE A 121 14.18 -1.87 -1.68
N GLN A 122 14.40 -2.71 -0.66
CA GLN A 122 14.41 -2.27 0.73
C GLN A 122 15.47 -1.21 0.99
N ALA A 123 16.68 -1.35 0.42
CA ALA A 123 17.72 -0.34 0.56
C ALA A 123 17.32 0.99 -0.09
N LEU A 124 16.74 0.98 -1.29
CA LEU A 124 16.26 2.19 -1.98
C LEU A 124 15.10 2.85 -1.24
N TYR A 125 14.17 2.05 -0.74
CA TYR A 125 12.97 2.56 -0.08
C TYR A 125 13.27 3.08 1.33
N LEU A 126 13.91 2.28 2.18
CA LEU A 126 14.17 2.62 3.58
C LEU A 126 15.35 3.58 3.78
N GLY A 127 16.35 3.50 2.89
CA GLY A 127 17.66 4.14 3.12
C GLY A 127 18.58 3.30 4.00
N SER A 128 19.85 3.65 4.01
CA SER A 128 20.90 2.83 4.63
C SER A 128 20.74 2.64 6.13
N ASP A 129 20.39 3.70 6.86
CA ASP A 129 20.27 3.65 8.31
C ASP A 129 19.08 2.79 8.73
N ARG A 130 17.91 3.03 8.13
CA ARG A 130 16.69 2.25 8.40
C ARG A 130 16.82 0.81 7.93
N TYR A 131 17.53 0.57 6.83
CA TYR A 131 17.81 -0.79 6.37
C TYR A 131 18.57 -1.59 7.44
N ARG A 132 19.61 -1.00 8.07
CA ARG A 132 20.36 -1.65 9.15
C ARG A 132 19.49 -1.96 10.36
N ASP A 133 18.61 -1.02 10.73
CA ASP A 133 17.73 -1.15 11.88
C ASP A 133 16.65 -2.23 11.66
N PHE A 134 16.09 -2.31 10.46
CA PHE A 134 14.92 -3.15 10.19
C PHE A 134 15.24 -4.51 9.56
N GLU A 135 16.19 -4.55 8.61
CA GLU A 135 16.58 -5.80 7.95
C GLU A 135 17.73 -6.52 8.67
N GLY A 136 18.42 -5.85 9.60
CA GLY A 136 19.42 -6.46 10.47
C GLY A 136 20.76 -6.77 9.79
N GLY A 137 21.19 -5.95 8.86
CA GLY A 137 22.47 -6.13 8.17
C GLY A 137 22.92 -4.88 7.42
N ASP A 138 24.08 -4.92 6.76
CA ASP A 138 24.50 -3.82 5.91
C ASP A 138 23.71 -3.77 4.60
N PRO A 139 23.24 -2.57 4.17
CA PRO A 139 22.57 -2.44 2.87
C PRO A 139 23.56 -2.72 1.73
N PRO A 140 23.07 -3.15 0.56
CA PRO A 140 23.92 -3.44 -0.60
C PRO A 140 24.65 -2.23 -1.18
N PHE A 141 24.25 -1.02 -0.78
CA PHE A 141 24.85 0.28 -1.12
C PHE A 141 24.28 1.36 -0.19
N GLU A 142 24.99 2.49 -0.08
CA GLU A 142 24.52 3.63 0.72
C GLU A 142 23.52 4.49 -0.06
N THR A 143 22.41 4.88 0.60
CA THR A 143 21.34 5.71 0.04
C THR A 143 20.51 6.38 1.15
N GLU A 144 19.83 7.48 0.83
CA GLU A 144 19.00 8.23 1.80
C GLU A 144 17.64 7.61 2.06
N GLY A 145 17.10 6.87 1.08
CA GLY A 145 15.78 6.23 1.21
C GLY A 145 14.61 7.09 0.74
N PHE A 146 13.76 6.51 -0.15
CA PHE A 146 12.61 7.23 -0.72
C PHE A 146 11.49 7.49 0.27
N ILE A 147 11.38 6.69 1.33
CA ILE A 147 10.41 6.86 2.41
C ILE A 147 10.51 8.26 3.07
N HIS A 148 11.70 8.87 3.04
CA HIS A 148 11.92 10.21 3.58
C HIS A 148 11.43 11.34 2.66
N ASP A 149 11.22 11.04 1.38
CA ASP A 149 10.73 11.98 0.37
C ASP A 149 9.19 12.00 0.24
N GLU A 150 8.48 11.06 0.87
CA GLU A 150 7.03 10.96 0.79
C GLU A 150 6.35 12.27 1.26
N PRO A 151 5.52 12.93 0.41
CA PRO A 151 4.81 14.12 0.85
C PRO A 151 3.85 13.84 1.99
N VAL A 152 3.85 14.70 3.02
CA VAL A 152 2.87 14.63 4.11
C VAL A 152 1.53 15.17 3.62
N ILE A 153 0.46 14.39 3.79
CA ILE A 153 -0.93 14.77 3.47
C ILE A 153 -1.62 15.35 4.70
N LEU A 154 -1.54 14.64 5.85
CA LEU A 154 -2.16 15.09 7.09
C LEU A 154 -1.50 16.37 7.61
N THR A 155 -2.26 17.45 7.73
CA THR A 155 -1.73 18.69 8.31
C THR A 155 -1.67 18.62 9.84
N GLU A 156 -0.73 19.37 10.45
CA GLU A 156 -0.63 19.50 11.92
C GLU A 156 -1.94 19.99 12.55
N GLU A 157 -2.65 20.91 11.88
CA GLU A 157 -3.94 21.44 12.35
C GLU A 157 -5.00 20.34 12.39
N THR A 158 -5.06 19.48 11.36
CA THR A 158 -6.00 18.36 11.32
C THR A 158 -5.64 17.31 12.34
N ALA A 159 -4.36 16.95 12.48
CA ALA A 159 -3.89 16.00 13.48
C ALA A 159 -4.29 16.46 14.89
N ALA A 160 -3.99 17.71 15.25
CA ALA A 160 -4.37 18.29 16.54
C ALA A 160 -5.89 18.30 16.77
N ASN A 161 -6.67 18.68 15.74
CA ASN A 161 -8.13 18.70 15.84
C ASN A 161 -8.71 17.30 16.09
N LEU A 162 -8.18 16.26 15.43
CA LEU A 162 -8.64 14.90 15.60
C LEU A 162 -8.28 14.35 16.99
N THR A 163 -7.03 14.54 17.45
CA THR A 163 -6.57 14.04 18.75
C THR A 163 -7.17 14.78 19.93
N ASP A 164 -7.58 16.04 19.75
CA ASP A 164 -8.28 16.82 20.81
C ASP A 164 -9.74 16.40 21.01
N ARG A 165 -10.35 15.76 20.00
CA ARG A 165 -11.80 15.48 19.97
C ARG A 165 -12.14 14.01 20.03
N PHE A 166 -11.28 13.14 19.57
CA PHE A 166 -11.55 11.71 19.38
C PHE A 166 -10.38 10.86 19.87
N ASP A 167 -10.66 9.62 20.21
CA ASP A 167 -9.64 8.59 20.27
C ASP A 167 -9.12 8.27 18.85
N VAL A 168 -7.81 8.33 18.68
CA VAL A 168 -7.19 8.14 17.35
C VAL A 168 -6.36 6.87 17.31
N GLY A 169 -6.62 6.03 16.31
CA GLY A 169 -5.86 4.81 16.03
C GLY A 169 -5.37 4.72 14.60
N VAL A 170 -4.52 3.75 14.36
CA VAL A 170 -3.96 3.46 13.03
C VAL A 170 -4.19 2.00 12.67
N LEU A 171 -4.60 1.76 11.43
CA LEU A 171 -4.75 0.44 10.83
C LEU A 171 -4.17 0.45 9.42
N THR A 172 -2.99 -0.13 9.25
CA THR A 172 -2.22 -0.04 8.00
C THR A 172 -1.68 -1.38 7.53
N GLY A 173 -1.45 -1.48 6.22
CA GLY A 173 -0.72 -2.58 5.60
C GLY A 173 0.81 -2.42 5.65
N ARG A 174 1.34 -1.32 6.23
CA ARG A 174 2.78 -1.16 6.42
C ARG A 174 3.31 -2.07 7.53
N PRO A 175 4.56 -2.56 7.44
CA PRO A 175 5.31 -3.04 8.59
C PRO A 175 5.40 -1.99 9.69
N SER A 176 5.47 -2.41 10.96
CA SER A 176 5.50 -1.52 12.12
C SER A 176 6.56 -0.43 12.00
N ALA A 177 7.77 -0.80 11.65
CA ALA A 177 8.89 0.12 11.51
C ALA A 177 8.69 1.20 10.43
N GLU A 178 8.01 0.88 9.32
CA GLU A 178 7.67 1.85 8.27
C GLU A 178 6.50 2.74 8.70
N ALA A 179 5.55 2.21 9.46
CA ALA A 179 4.46 2.99 10.04
C ALA A 179 5.00 4.03 11.03
N ASP A 180 5.98 3.68 11.88
CA ASP A 180 6.66 4.60 12.80
C ASP A 180 7.27 5.79 12.07
N VAL A 181 7.95 5.55 10.94
CA VAL A 181 8.51 6.64 10.11
C VAL A 181 7.42 7.61 9.64
N ALA A 182 6.31 7.08 9.16
CA ALA A 182 5.21 7.91 8.67
C ALA A 182 4.56 8.71 9.81
N LEU A 183 4.30 8.08 10.96
CA LEU A 183 3.72 8.72 12.14
C LEU A 183 4.61 9.83 12.70
N ASP A 184 5.91 9.57 12.83
CA ASP A 184 6.90 10.58 13.25
C ASP A 184 6.90 11.80 12.30
N ARG A 185 6.80 11.56 11.00
CA ARG A 185 6.82 12.63 9.98
C ARG A 185 5.58 13.50 10.00
N VAL A 186 4.42 12.92 10.27
CA VAL A 186 3.15 13.68 10.38
C VAL A 186 2.92 14.24 11.78
N GLY A 187 3.79 13.91 12.75
CA GLY A 187 3.67 14.34 14.13
C GLY A 187 2.45 13.79 14.86
N LEU A 188 1.99 12.60 14.47
CA LEU A 188 0.86 11.91 15.10
C LEU A 188 1.37 10.87 16.09
N ASP A 189 1.19 11.13 17.38
CA ASP A 189 1.57 10.20 18.45
C ASP A 189 0.40 9.23 18.73
N VAL A 190 0.56 7.96 18.34
CA VAL A 190 -0.40 6.88 18.56
C VAL A 190 0.29 5.75 19.30
N SER A 191 -0.24 5.36 20.46
CA SER A 191 0.32 4.28 21.27
C SER A 191 0.28 2.93 20.52
N ASP A 192 1.19 2.01 20.86
CA ASP A 192 1.28 0.68 20.23
C ASP A 192 -0.03 -0.11 20.37
N GLU A 193 -0.75 0.06 21.47
CA GLU A 193 -2.05 -0.59 21.68
C GLU A 193 -3.15 -0.09 20.75
N HIS A 194 -3.00 1.11 20.18
CA HIS A 194 -3.95 1.73 19.25
C HIS A 194 -3.49 1.66 17.79
N ARG A 195 -2.51 0.79 17.50
CA ARG A 195 -2.00 0.56 16.15
C ARG A 195 -2.16 -0.90 15.76
N PHE A 196 -2.50 -1.13 14.50
CA PHE A 196 -2.38 -2.40 13.81
C PHE A 196 -1.60 -2.20 12.51
N THR A 197 -0.51 -2.93 12.39
CA THR A 197 0.41 -2.93 11.24
C THR A 197 0.41 -4.32 10.59
N MET A 198 1.10 -4.47 9.48
CA MET A 198 1.26 -5.78 8.82
C MET A 198 1.76 -6.87 9.77
N ASP A 199 2.55 -6.50 10.78
CA ASP A 199 3.20 -7.44 11.69
C ASP A 199 2.25 -7.96 12.79
N ASP A 200 1.08 -7.35 12.99
CA ASP A 200 0.18 -7.63 14.11
C ASP A 200 -0.95 -8.61 13.77
N TRP A 201 -1.20 -8.88 12.49
CA TRP A 201 -2.29 -9.75 12.06
C TRP A 201 -2.03 -10.43 10.71
N GLU A 202 -2.51 -11.67 10.53
CA GLU A 202 -2.25 -12.48 9.33
C GLU A 202 -3.23 -12.16 8.19
N GLU A 203 -4.48 -11.81 8.52
CA GLU A 203 -5.56 -11.71 7.52
C GLU A 203 -5.46 -10.44 6.65
N GLY A 204 -5.05 -9.32 7.22
CA GLY A 204 -5.01 -8.03 6.52
C GLY A 204 -6.40 -7.48 6.14
N LYS A 205 -6.45 -6.24 5.66
CA LYS A 205 -7.66 -5.63 5.10
C LYS A 205 -8.13 -6.42 3.86
N PRO A 206 -9.40 -6.71 3.65
CA PRO A 206 -10.60 -6.16 4.31
C PRO A 206 -11.12 -6.98 5.51
N HIS A 207 -10.33 -7.80 6.18
CA HIS A 207 -10.79 -8.54 7.36
C HIS A 207 -11.07 -7.57 8.52
N PRO A 208 -12.18 -7.70 9.26
CA PRO A 208 -12.61 -6.68 10.23
C PRO A 208 -11.92 -6.76 11.60
N SER A 209 -11.19 -7.84 11.92
CA SER A 209 -10.71 -8.15 13.27
C SER A 209 -9.91 -7.03 13.92
N ALA A 210 -8.99 -6.40 13.20
CA ALA A 210 -8.16 -5.33 13.73
C ALA A 210 -8.99 -4.08 14.06
N LEU A 211 -9.92 -3.69 13.19
CA LEU A 211 -10.81 -2.54 13.45
C LEU A 211 -11.72 -2.78 14.65
N MET A 212 -12.27 -3.99 14.79
CA MET A 212 -13.09 -4.38 15.94
C MET A 212 -12.26 -4.37 17.24
N THR A 213 -11.01 -4.84 17.19
CA THR A 213 -10.11 -4.81 18.35
C THR A 213 -9.77 -3.38 18.76
N LEU A 214 -9.55 -2.46 17.81
CA LEU A 214 -9.36 -1.04 18.12
C LEU A 214 -10.61 -0.44 18.77
N ALA A 215 -11.80 -0.74 18.24
CA ALA A 215 -13.07 -0.30 18.84
C ALA A 215 -13.22 -0.76 20.29
N GLU A 216 -12.81 -2.01 20.60
CA GLU A 216 -12.82 -2.54 21.97
C GLU A 216 -11.81 -1.83 22.87
N ARG A 217 -10.59 -1.58 22.39
CA ARG A 217 -9.54 -0.90 23.16
C ARG A 217 -9.87 0.55 23.49
N PHE A 218 -10.59 1.23 22.57
CA PHE A 218 -11.11 2.58 22.80
C PHE A 218 -12.40 2.62 23.63
N GLU A 219 -13.02 1.47 23.89
CA GLU A 219 -14.38 1.39 24.45
C GLU A 219 -15.40 2.20 23.63
N ALA A 220 -15.17 2.36 22.32
CA ALA A 220 -15.95 3.18 21.40
C ALA A 220 -17.24 2.45 20.96
N GLU A 221 -18.37 3.16 20.95
CA GLU A 221 -19.63 2.66 20.38
C GLU A 221 -19.72 2.95 18.87
N THR A 222 -19.03 4.00 18.42
CA THR A 222 -19.01 4.42 17.00
C THR A 222 -17.59 4.69 16.56
N VAL A 223 -17.14 3.98 15.53
CA VAL A 223 -15.78 4.10 14.95
C VAL A 223 -15.84 4.50 13.48
N THR A 224 -15.05 5.50 13.11
CA THR A 224 -14.84 5.89 11.72
C THR A 224 -13.48 5.40 11.24
N PHE A 225 -13.44 4.55 10.22
CA PHE A 225 -12.22 4.14 9.56
C PHE A 225 -12.03 4.92 8.24
N VAL A 226 -10.88 5.55 8.11
CA VAL A 226 -10.54 6.43 6.96
C VAL A 226 -9.43 5.79 6.16
N GLY A 227 -9.67 5.59 4.86
CA GLY A 227 -8.70 4.95 3.98
C GLY A 227 -8.80 5.40 2.53
N ASP A 228 -7.82 5.03 1.73
CA ASP A 228 -7.69 5.41 0.31
C ASP A 228 -8.01 4.26 -0.66
N THR A 229 -8.39 3.08 -0.13
CA THR A 229 -8.71 1.89 -0.92
C THR A 229 -10.13 1.39 -0.70
N LEU A 230 -10.62 0.52 -1.61
CA LEU A 230 -11.90 -0.15 -1.41
C LEU A 230 -11.85 -1.15 -0.26
N ASP A 231 -10.69 -1.69 0.06
CA ASP A 231 -10.55 -2.66 1.14
C ASP A 231 -10.65 -1.99 2.52
N ASP A 232 -10.33 -0.70 2.64
CA ASP A 232 -10.59 0.07 3.86
C ASP A 232 -12.10 0.22 4.10
N ILE A 233 -12.83 0.57 3.04
CA ILE A 233 -14.30 0.67 3.14
C ILE A 233 -14.93 -0.68 3.47
N ARG A 234 -14.44 -1.75 2.83
CA ARG A 234 -14.92 -3.11 3.11
C ARG A 234 -14.55 -3.56 4.53
N THR A 235 -13.42 -3.14 5.07
CA THR A 235 -13.04 -3.42 6.46
C THR A 235 -14.10 -2.85 7.42
N ALA A 236 -14.52 -1.60 7.20
CA ALA A 236 -15.58 -0.98 8.02
C ALA A 236 -16.94 -1.65 7.82
N THR A 237 -17.34 -1.97 6.59
CA THR A 237 -18.61 -2.65 6.31
C THR A 237 -18.64 -4.07 6.87
N ASN A 238 -17.53 -4.80 6.77
CA ASN A 238 -17.39 -6.15 7.34
C ASN A 238 -17.41 -6.09 8.89
N ALA A 239 -16.82 -5.05 9.50
CA ALA A 239 -16.90 -4.85 10.95
C ALA A 239 -18.32 -4.58 11.41
N ALA A 240 -19.07 -3.75 10.68
CA ALA A 240 -20.50 -3.50 11.00
C ALA A 240 -21.38 -4.75 10.88
N GLU A 241 -21.05 -5.66 9.94
CA GLU A 241 -21.74 -6.96 9.83
C GLU A 241 -21.34 -7.93 10.94
N ALA A 242 -20.06 -7.96 11.33
CA ALA A 242 -19.54 -8.90 12.30
C ALA A 242 -19.83 -8.50 13.75
N ASP A 243 -19.88 -7.19 14.06
CA ASP A 243 -20.20 -6.65 15.39
C ASP A 243 -21.38 -5.66 15.32
N PRO A 244 -22.62 -6.15 15.37
CA PRO A 244 -23.83 -5.30 15.35
C PRO A 244 -24.07 -4.54 16.65
N SER A 245 -23.23 -4.69 17.67
CA SER A 245 -23.33 -3.95 18.94
C SER A 245 -22.73 -2.54 18.85
N ARG A 246 -21.90 -2.29 17.83
CA ARG A 246 -21.23 -1.02 17.55
C ARG A 246 -21.58 -0.51 16.16
N SER A 247 -21.24 0.74 15.91
CA SER A 247 -21.38 1.35 14.57
C SER A 247 -20.01 1.56 13.96
N TYR A 248 -19.82 1.10 12.72
CA TYR A 248 -18.58 1.25 11.97
C TYR A 248 -18.86 2.00 10.66
N HIS A 249 -18.11 3.07 10.41
CA HIS A 249 -18.27 3.92 9.24
C HIS A 249 -16.97 3.94 8.44
N GLY A 250 -17.03 3.59 7.16
CA GLY A 250 -15.92 3.74 6.24
C GLY A 250 -15.98 5.11 5.56
N VAL A 251 -14.88 5.87 5.60
CA VAL A 251 -14.71 7.14 4.87
C VAL A 251 -13.59 6.98 3.86
N GLY A 252 -13.93 7.14 2.57
CA GLY A 252 -12.93 7.13 1.50
C GLY A 252 -12.30 8.51 1.30
N VAL A 253 -10.97 8.57 1.12
CA VAL A 253 -10.28 9.81 0.72
C VAL A 253 -9.75 9.69 -0.72
N LEU A 254 -9.76 10.82 -1.46
CA LEU A 254 -9.39 10.87 -2.87
C LEU A 254 -7.91 11.23 -3.09
N THR A 255 -7.09 11.10 -2.05
CA THR A 255 -5.64 11.40 -2.06
C THR A 255 -4.75 10.22 -2.45
N GLY A 256 -5.32 9.01 -2.53
CA GLY A 256 -4.57 7.79 -2.86
C GLY A 256 -4.88 7.23 -4.25
N GLY A 257 -5.07 5.92 -4.33
CA GLY A 257 -5.24 5.20 -5.60
C GLY A 257 -6.55 5.49 -6.34
N LEU A 258 -7.61 5.90 -5.64
CA LEU A 258 -8.91 6.27 -6.21
C LEU A 258 -9.11 7.78 -6.14
N THR A 259 -9.28 8.44 -7.29
CA THR A 259 -9.36 9.89 -7.40
C THR A 259 -10.57 10.36 -8.18
N GLY A 260 -10.98 11.62 -7.96
CA GLY A 260 -12.03 12.30 -8.70
C GLY A 260 -13.41 11.64 -8.60
N GLU A 261 -14.30 11.96 -9.52
CA GLU A 261 -15.69 11.48 -9.54
C GLU A 261 -15.80 9.95 -9.71
N GLU A 262 -14.86 9.33 -10.41
CA GLU A 262 -14.87 7.88 -10.59
C GLU A 262 -14.48 7.17 -9.28
N GLY A 263 -13.47 7.67 -8.57
CA GLY A 263 -13.09 7.18 -7.25
C GLY A 263 -14.24 7.31 -6.25
N ARG A 264 -14.88 8.48 -6.22
CA ARG A 264 -16.05 8.75 -5.37
C ARG A 264 -17.18 7.72 -5.59
N LYS A 265 -17.55 7.47 -6.82
CA LYS A 265 -18.58 6.47 -7.16
C LYS A 265 -18.19 5.05 -6.73
N LYS A 266 -16.91 4.68 -6.84
CA LYS A 266 -16.43 3.36 -6.40
C LYS A 266 -16.54 3.21 -4.88
N TYR A 267 -16.18 4.24 -4.11
CA TYR A 267 -16.34 4.24 -2.65
C TYR A 267 -17.81 4.15 -2.23
N GLU A 268 -18.68 4.98 -2.85
CA GLU A 268 -20.12 4.93 -2.58
C GLU A 268 -20.72 3.54 -2.89
N ALA A 269 -20.32 2.94 -4.02
CA ALA A 269 -20.75 1.59 -4.38
C ALA A 269 -20.23 0.50 -3.43
N ALA A 270 -19.07 0.71 -2.76
CA ALA A 270 -18.51 -0.18 -1.75
C ALA A 270 -19.14 0.01 -0.36
N GLY A 271 -20.02 1.00 -0.17
CA GLY A 271 -20.73 1.25 1.08
C GLY A 271 -20.06 2.29 1.98
N ALA A 272 -19.23 3.17 1.42
CA ALA A 272 -18.66 4.28 2.18
C ALA A 272 -19.77 5.17 2.79
N ALA A 273 -19.64 5.50 4.07
CA ALA A 273 -20.54 6.42 4.76
C ALA A 273 -20.35 7.87 4.28
N ALA A 274 -19.13 8.22 3.86
CA ALA A 274 -18.80 9.47 3.23
C ALA A 274 -17.54 9.32 2.35
N VAL A 275 -17.34 10.30 1.45
CA VAL A 275 -16.13 10.44 0.65
C VAL A 275 -15.64 11.87 0.73
N ALA A 276 -14.43 12.06 1.24
CA ALA A 276 -13.74 13.33 1.37
C ALA A 276 -12.68 13.51 0.28
N ASP A 277 -12.34 14.73 -0.06
CA ASP A 277 -11.25 14.97 -1.00
C ASP A 277 -9.88 14.70 -0.36
N SER A 278 -9.77 14.91 0.96
CA SER A 278 -8.57 14.67 1.76
C SER A 278 -8.94 14.29 3.20
N VAL A 279 -8.01 13.67 3.93
CA VAL A 279 -8.09 13.47 5.38
C VAL A 279 -8.29 14.80 6.13
N ASN A 280 -7.83 15.91 5.55
CA ASN A 280 -7.95 17.25 6.14
C ASN A 280 -9.37 17.82 6.11
N ASP A 281 -10.32 17.15 5.46
CA ASP A 281 -11.73 17.53 5.48
C ASP A 281 -12.49 16.86 6.67
N LEU A 282 -11.86 15.91 7.38
CA LEU A 282 -12.48 15.19 8.50
C LEU A 282 -12.99 16.10 9.62
N PRO A 283 -12.29 17.17 10.05
CA PRO A 283 -12.78 18.07 11.10
C PRO A 283 -14.15 18.68 10.83
N ALA A 284 -14.48 18.88 9.55
CA ALA A 284 -15.78 19.40 9.14
C ALA A 284 -16.83 18.30 8.93
N LEU A 285 -16.41 17.07 8.74
CA LEU A 285 -17.26 15.92 8.48
C LEU A 285 -17.71 15.24 9.78
N LEU A 286 -16.83 15.20 10.79
CA LEU A 286 -17.02 14.51 12.06
C LEU A 286 -17.56 15.44 13.16
N GLU A 287 -18.46 14.89 14.01
CA GLU A 287 -19.09 15.60 15.13
C GLU A 287 -18.85 14.80 16.43
#